data_68b509501d97b17f852edc1a083e62ae
#
_entry.id   68b509501d97b17f852edc1a083e62ae
#
_cell.length_a   1.000
_cell.length_b   1.000
_cell.length_c   1.000
_cell.angle_alpha   90.00
_cell.angle_beta   90.00
_cell.angle_gamma   90.00
#
_symmetry.space_group_name_H-M   'P 1'
#
loop_
_entity.id
_entity.type
_entity.pdbx_description
1 polymer ?
#
loop_
_entity_poly.entity_id
_entity_poly.type
_entity_poly.pdbx_seq_one_letter_code
_entity_poly.pdbx_strand_id
1 'polypeptide(L)'
;MITMLPATENDAHELAPLLRAEDRAEVLALGVTPVDGLLQSLAAAREAWTWRGDGRIICMAGVSPLSLIGATGVPWLLGSPLVASHRRAFMVETRRTVARWLMMF
;
A
#
# COMPACT_ATOMS: atom_id res chain seq x y z
N MET A 1 -1.54 17.54 7.23
CA MET A 1 -1.38 17.49 5.77
C MET A 1 -1.02 16.06 5.36
N ILE A 2 -1.65 15.58 4.30
CA ILE A 2 -1.33 14.27 3.75
C ILE A 2 -0.36 14.43 2.59
N THR A 3 0.70 13.64 2.59
CA THR A 3 1.64 13.54 1.48
C THR A 3 1.58 12.15 0.88
N MET A 4 1.84 12.07 -0.43
CA MET A 4 1.90 10.81 -1.17
C MET A 4 3.17 10.80 -1.99
N LEU A 5 4.08 9.89 -1.68
CA LEU A 5 5.38 9.77 -2.34
C LEU A 5 5.60 8.33 -2.79
N PRO A 6 6.46 8.10 -3.79
CA PRO A 6 6.80 6.74 -4.19
C PRO A 6 7.28 5.94 -2.99
N ALA A 7 6.78 4.70 -2.87
CA ALA A 7 7.12 3.83 -1.75
C ALA A 7 8.56 3.33 -1.85
N THR A 8 9.20 3.19 -0.70
CA THR A 8 10.58 2.72 -0.59
C THR A 8 10.67 1.51 0.34
N GLU A 9 11.78 0.79 0.29
CA GLU A 9 12.05 -0.30 1.21
C GLU A 9 12.09 0.19 2.67
N ASN A 10 12.63 1.38 2.90
CA ASN A 10 12.64 1.97 4.24
C ASN A 10 11.23 2.19 4.76
N ASP A 11 10.30 2.60 3.90
CA ASP A 11 8.89 2.74 4.27
C ASP A 11 8.30 1.40 4.70
N ALA A 12 8.66 0.32 4.01
CA ALA A 12 8.19 -1.02 4.37
C ALA A 12 8.67 -1.43 5.77
N HIS A 13 9.93 -1.17 6.09
CA HIS A 13 10.47 -1.44 7.42
C HIS A 13 9.82 -0.60 8.50
N GLU A 14 9.49 0.64 8.19
CA GLU A 14 8.81 1.54 9.12
C GLU A 14 7.37 1.09 9.38
N LEU A 15 6.65 0.73 8.33
CA LEU A 15 5.24 0.37 8.42
C LEU A 15 5.01 -1.01 9.05
N ALA A 16 5.89 -1.97 8.80
CA ALA A 16 5.67 -3.36 9.22
C ALA A 16 5.26 -3.51 10.69
N PRO A 17 5.95 -2.90 11.67
CA PRO A 17 5.54 -3.01 13.08
C PRO A 17 4.27 -2.24 13.42
N LEU A 18 3.80 -1.37 12.54
CA LEU A 18 2.65 -0.49 12.76
C LEU A 18 1.39 -0.95 12.02
N LEU A 19 1.42 -2.11 11.36
CA LEU A 19 0.26 -2.60 10.61
C LEU A 19 -0.97 -2.75 11.48
N ARG A 20 -2.15 -2.39 10.92
CA ARG A 20 -3.45 -2.68 11.53
C ARG A 20 -3.57 -4.17 11.80
N ALA A 21 -4.34 -4.54 12.81
CA ALA A 21 -4.51 -5.95 13.18
C ALA A 21 -5.02 -6.80 12.02
N GLU A 22 -5.99 -6.29 11.25
CA GLU A 22 -6.55 -7.01 10.10
C GLU A 22 -5.51 -7.25 9.00
N ASP A 23 -4.66 -6.27 8.71
CA ASP A 23 -3.63 -6.40 7.67
C ASP A 23 -2.50 -7.33 8.13
N ARG A 24 -2.14 -7.25 9.41
CA ARG A 24 -1.14 -8.16 10.00
C ARG A 24 -1.62 -9.61 9.93
N ALA A 25 -2.87 -9.85 10.28
CA ALA A 25 -3.44 -11.19 10.25
C ALA A 25 -3.46 -11.76 8.82
N GLU A 26 -3.81 -10.92 7.84
CA GLU A 26 -3.83 -11.32 6.44
C GLU A 26 -2.44 -11.70 5.94
N VAL A 27 -1.43 -10.90 6.24
CA VAL A 27 -0.05 -11.18 5.84
C VAL A 27 0.46 -12.47 6.49
N LEU A 28 0.22 -12.64 7.78
CA LEU A 28 0.63 -13.86 8.50
C LEU A 28 -0.07 -15.11 7.96
N ALA A 29 -1.32 -14.97 7.52
CA ALA A 29 -2.07 -16.08 6.92
C ALA A 29 -1.44 -16.55 5.60
N LEU A 30 -0.71 -15.67 4.90
CA LEU A 30 0.04 -16.01 3.70
C LEU A 30 1.38 -16.68 4.00
N GLY A 31 1.75 -16.82 5.27
CA GLY A 31 2.98 -17.50 5.68
C GLY A 31 4.22 -16.62 5.62
N VAL A 32 4.07 -15.30 5.55
CA VAL A 32 5.19 -14.37 5.53
C VAL A 32 5.12 -13.42 6.73
N THR A 33 6.27 -12.84 7.09
CA THR A 33 6.31 -11.80 8.12
C THR A 33 5.77 -10.50 7.55
N PRO A 34 5.31 -9.55 8.41
CA PRO A 34 4.84 -8.25 7.92
C PRO A 34 5.84 -7.52 7.04
N VAL A 35 7.12 -7.47 7.42
CA VAL A 35 8.12 -6.78 6.62
C VAL A 35 8.34 -7.50 5.28
N ASP A 36 8.41 -8.82 5.27
CA ASP A 36 8.59 -9.58 4.03
C ASP A 36 7.38 -9.43 3.11
N GLY A 37 6.17 -9.42 3.67
CA GLY A 37 4.96 -9.20 2.88
C GLY A 37 4.96 -7.83 2.19
N LEU A 38 5.37 -6.79 2.91
CA LEU A 38 5.48 -5.44 2.34
C LEU A 38 6.58 -5.37 1.28
N LEU A 39 7.76 -5.96 1.54
CA LEU A 39 8.86 -5.95 0.59
C LEU A 39 8.51 -6.73 -0.68
N GLN A 40 7.84 -7.87 -0.57
CA GLN A 40 7.40 -8.66 -1.71
C GLN A 40 6.35 -7.90 -2.53
N SER A 41 5.40 -7.26 -1.86
CA SER A 41 4.38 -6.45 -2.54
C SER A 41 5.00 -5.28 -3.28
N LEU A 42 5.96 -4.61 -2.65
CA LEU A 42 6.69 -3.49 -3.26
C LEU A 42 7.49 -3.96 -4.48
N ALA A 43 8.19 -5.07 -4.37
CA ALA A 43 9.01 -5.60 -5.46
C ALA A 43 8.18 -6.03 -6.67
N ALA A 44 6.97 -6.54 -6.45
CA ALA A 44 6.09 -6.99 -7.51
C ALA A 44 5.26 -5.85 -8.11
N ALA A 45 5.19 -4.70 -7.46
CA ALA A 45 4.33 -3.61 -7.89
C ALA A 45 4.86 -2.93 -9.14
N ARG A 46 3.94 -2.58 -10.06
CA ARG A 46 4.26 -1.69 -11.18
C ARG A 46 4.36 -0.25 -10.68
N GLU A 47 3.54 0.08 -9.70
CA GLU A 47 3.54 1.37 -9.04
C GLU A 47 3.14 1.16 -7.58
N ALA A 48 3.83 1.84 -6.66
CA ALA A 48 3.52 1.81 -5.25
C ALA A 48 3.79 3.17 -4.61
N TRP A 49 2.94 3.54 -3.66
CA TRP A 49 2.98 4.83 -2.99
C TRP A 49 2.91 4.65 -1.48
N THR A 50 3.53 5.60 -0.76
CA THR A 50 3.42 5.71 0.69
C THR A 50 2.67 6.99 1.03
N TRP A 51 1.61 6.88 1.81
CA TRP A 51 0.87 8.02 2.35
C TRP A 51 1.30 8.31 3.76
N ARG A 52 1.54 9.59 4.05
CA ARG A 52 1.85 10.07 5.39
C ARG A 52 0.95 11.23 5.76
N GLY A 53 0.57 11.30 7.04
CA GLY A 53 -0.15 12.43 7.63
C GLY A 53 0.71 13.01 8.74
N ASP A 54 1.10 14.28 8.58
CA ASP A 54 1.92 14.99 9.57
C ASP A 54 3.21 14.21 9.93
N GLY A 55 3.86 13.64 8.91
CA GLY A 55 5.08 12.88 9.05
C GLY A 55 4.92 11.44 9.51
N ARG A 56 3.70 11.01 9.90
CA ARG A 56 3.44 9.66 10.37
C ARG A 56 2.93 8.79 9.23
N ILE A 57 3.43 7.57 9.12
CA ILE A 57 3.03 6.68 8.03
C ILE A 57 1.59 6.20 8.21
N ILE A 58 0.78 6.41 7.17
CA ILE A 58 -0.62 5.98 7.14
C ILE A 58 -0.73 4.61 6.50
N CYS A 59 -0.19 4.46 5.30
CA CYS A 59 -0.26 3.20 4.58
C CYS A 59 0.70 3.19 3.40
N MET A 60 0.89 2.00 2.85
CA MET A 60 1.47 1.79 1.53
C MET A 60 0.43 1.12 0.66
N ALA A 61 0.36 1.50 -0.60
CA ALA A 61 -0.56 0.92 -1.56
C ALA A 61 0.08 0.87 -2.94
N GLY A 62 -0.31 -0.12 -3.72
CA GLY A 62 0.26 -0.28 -5.04
C GLY A 62 -0.63 -1.12 -5.94
N VAL A 63 -0.17 -1.34 -7.15
CA VAL A 63 -0.82 -2.22 -8.11
C VAL A 63 0.22 -3.14 -8.72
N SER A 64 -0.08 -4.43 -8.70
CA SER A 64 0.79 -5.46 -9.26
C SER A 64 0.14 -6.10 -10.47
N PRO A 65 0.90 -6.43 -11.52
CA PRO A 65 0.33 -7.16 -12.65
C PRO A 65 -0.02 -8.58 -12.22
N LEU A 66 -1.18 -9.08 -12.66
CA LEU A 66 -1.57 -10.46 -12.40
C LEU A 66 -0.78 -11.42 -13.30
N SER A 67 -0.42 -10.95 -14.49
CA SER A 67 0.46 -11.69 -15.39
C SER A 67 1.37 -10.70 -16.11
N LEU A 68 2.53 -11.20 -16.62
CA LEU A 68 3.53 -10.37 -17.27
C LEU A 68 3.04 -9.77 -18.59
N ILE A 69 2.07 -10.40 -19.24
CA ILE A 69 1.53 -9.97 -20.53
C ILE A 69 0.05 -9.57 -20.44
N GLY A 70 -0.52 -9.62 -19.23
CA GLY A 70 -1.94 -9.35 -19.04
C GLY A 70 -2.24 -7.88 -18.85
N ALA A 71 -3.45 -7.49 -19.22
CA ALA A 71 -3.98 -6.17 -18.96
C ALA A 71 -4.67 -6.08 -17.59
N THR A 72 -4.38 -7.01 -16.67
CA THR A 72 -5.01 -7.10 -15.37
C THR A 72 -4.05 -6.69 -14.28
N GLY A 73 -4.45 -5.73 -13.47
CA GLY A 73 -3.70 -5.30 -12.30
C GLY A 73 -4.43 -5.65 -11.01
N VAL A 74 -3.68 -5.98 -9.98
CA VAL A 74 -4.22 -6.28 -8.64
C VAL A 74 -3.81 -5.17 -7.69
N PRO A 75 -4.75 -4.32 -7.25
CA PRO A 75 -4.45 -3.30 -6.26
C PRO A 75 -4.29 -3.92 -4.88
N TRP A 76 -3.41 -3.35 -4.07
CA TRP A 76 -3.22 -3.77 -2.69
C TRP A 76 -3.02 -2.54 -1.80
N LEU A 77 -3.36 -2.72 -0.53
CA LEU A 77 -3.18 -1.69 0.50
C LEU A 77 -2.88 -2.36 1.83
N LEU A 78 -1.82 -1.90 2.48
CA LEU A 78 -1.48 -2.32 3.84
C LEU A 78 -1.29 -1.04 4.67
N GLY A 79 -1.99 -0.94 5.79
CA GLY A 79 -2.08 0.31 6.53
C GLY A 79 -1.80 0.20 8.01
N SER A 80 -1.50 1.36 8.60
CA SER A 80 -1.46 1.57 10.04
C SER A 80 -2.86 1.97 10.54
N PRO A 81 -3.08 2.00 11.88
CA PRO A 81 -4.37 2.47 12.40
C PRO A 81 -4.73 3.90 12.00
N LEU A 82 -3.78 4.68 11.51
CA LEU A 82 -4.02 6.05 11.05
C LEU A 82 -4.91 6.13 9.80
N VAL A 83 -5.09 5.03 9.06
CA VAL A 83 -6.02 5.00 7.92
C VAL A 83 -7.41 5.48 8.35
N ALA A 84 -7.89 5.01 9.50
CA ALA A 84 -9.22 5.40 10.00
C ALA A 84 -9.27 6.89 10.35
N SER A 85 -8.19 7.45 10.89
CA SER A 85 -8.13 8.86 11.29
C SER A 85 -8.12 9.82 10.10
N HIS A 86 -7.66 9.38 8.92
CA HIS A 86 -7.53 10.20 7.72
C HIS A 86 -8.49 9.75 6.62
N ARG A 87 -9.59 9.16 7.00
CA ARG A 87 -10.50 8.46 6.12
C ARG A 87 -10.96 9.28 4.91
N ARG A 88 -11.39 10.53 5.13
CA ARG A 88 -11.94 11.36 4.04
C ARG A 88 -10.87 11.71 3.00
N ALA A 89 -9.75 12.23 3.45
CA ALA A 89 -8.65 12.61 2.55
C ALA A 89 -8.11 11.39 1.81
N PHE A 90 -8.00 10.26 2.52
CA PHE A 90 -7.55 9.01 1.94
C PHE A 90 -8.48 8.54 0.82
N MET A 91 -9.80 8.63 1.01
CA MET A 91 -10.76 8.22 -0.02
C MET A 91 -10.64 9.05 -1.29
N VAL A 92 -10.43 10.36 -1.16
CA VAL A 92 -10.25 11.24 -2.34
C VAL A 92 -9.01 10.84 -3.14
N GLU A 93 -7.88 10.67 -2.46
CA GLU A 93 -6.63 10.30 -3.13
C GLU A 93 -6.69 8.89 -3.70
N THR A 94 -7.35 7.97 -3.01
CA THR A 94 -7.52 6.60 -3.50
C THR A 94 -8.31 6.56 -4.81
N ARG A 95 -9.38 7.35 -4.92
CA ARG A 95 -10.17 7.41 -6.15
C ARG A 95 -9.33 7.88 -7.33
N ARG A 96 -8.51 8.91 -7.15
CA ARG A 96 -7.62 9.42 -8.19
C ARG A 96 -6.59 8.37 -8.60
N THR A 97 -6.00 7.72 -7.62
CA THR A 97 -4.96 6.72 -7.83
C THR A 97 -5.50 5.49 -8.56
N VAL A 98 -6.66 4.98 -8.14
CA VAL A 98 -7.30 3.84 -8.80
C VAL A 98 -7.69 4.18 -10.23
N ALA A 99 -8.24 5.38 -10.45
CA ALA A 99 -8.58 5.83 -11.80
C ALA A 99 -7.35 5.82 -12.72
N ARG A 100 -6.21 6.29 -12.21
CA ARG A 100 -4.97 6.26 -12.98
C ARG A 100 -4.51 4.82 -13.23
N TRP A 101 -4.59 3.94 -12.24
CA TRP A 101 -4.20 2.54 -12.41
C TRP A 101 -5.04 1.81 -13.44
N LEU A 102 -6.33 2.15 -13.55
CA LEU A 102 -7.19 1.58 -14.58
C LEU A 102 -6.73 1.96 -15.99
N MET A 103 -6.05 3.09 -16.13
CA MET A 103 -5.47 3.51 -17.41
C MET A 103 -4.17 2.75 -17.74
N MET A 104 -3.51 2.13 -16.76
CA MET A 104 -2.28 1.37 -16.95
C MET A 104 -2.54 -0.08 -17.38
N PHE A 105 -3.71 -0.59 -17.12
CA PHE A 105 -4.13 -1.95 -17.39
C PHE A 105 -5.44 -1.94 -18.20
#